data_2b9bed69358cc023b5537ed88d39c58c
#
_entry.id   2b9bed69358cc023b5537ed88d39c58c
#
_cell.length_a   1.000
_cell.length_b   1.000
_cell.length_c   1.000
_cell.angle_alpha   90.00
_cell.angle_beta   90.00
_cell.angle_gamma   90.00
#
_symmetry.space_group_name_H-M   'P 1'
#
loop_
_entity.id
_entity.type
_entity.pdbx_description
1 polymer ?
#
loop_
_entity_poly.entity_id
_entity_poly.type
_entity_poly.pdbx_seq_one_letter_code
_entity_poly.pdbx_strand_id
1 'polypeptide(L)'
;AFGVEGKAVFVQISENATYFICQNNKPIYTLRICRPNYHTFEELESEIQWLLNIDDVNICKPISKNGEYVKKINDCYCTMYKYIDGIADVEIEGNENLYIEIGRIAGLLHKNTIEKPFNAIRPKWSMENLIGKNGLWGDWRKTTALNNPQKDIVEKTCTKIYEKVANYKTDKYGLIHIDLRLTNIIVGKTTGVIDFDDCGYGYFMQDLASSVSFLENSPQLSTLIENWYKGYESVLPLDNKDKEMAKTFILARQIQLLAWITSHSKSTYVQGIDKDFPIKCFINAEKYLKFGDF
;
A
#
# COMPACT_ATOMS: atom_id res chain seq x y z
N ALA A 1 -16.50 9.19 21.59
CA ALA A 1 -15.98 10.18 20.65
C ALA A 1 -16.91 10.38 19.45
N PHE A 2 -17.25 9.31 18.71
CA PHE A 2 -18.05 9.38 17.47
C PHE A 2 -19.57 9.30 17.67
N GLY A 3 -20.06 9.15 18.91
CA GLY A 3 -21.50 9.09 19.22
C GLY A 3 -22.18 7.80 18.78
N VAL A 4 -21.42 6.74 18.53
CA VAL A 4 -21.93 5.41 18.23
C VAL A 4 -21.92 4.54 19.48
N GLU A 5 -22.91 3.66 19.61
CA GLU A 5 -23.00 2.65 20.66
C GLU A 5 -22.52 1.31 20.09
N GLY A 6 -21.87 0.51 20.93
CA GLY A 6 -21.38 -0.81 20.53
C GLY A 6 -20.24 -1.31 21.42
N LYS A 7 -19.93 -2.60 21.30
CA LYS A 7 -18.81 -3.22 21.97
C LYS A 7 -17.55 -3.10 21.10
N ALA A 8 -16.48 -2.51 21.62
CA ALA A 8 -15.19 -2.50 20.96
C ALA A 8 -14.52 -3.88 21.10
N VAL A 9 -14.16 -4.47 19.98
CA VAL A 9 -13.44 -5.75 19.90
C VAL A 9 -12.09 -5.47 19.24
N PHE A 10 -11.00 -5.78 19.96
CA PHE A 10 -9.65 -5.61 19.43
C PHE A 10 -9.43 -6.54 18.24
N VAL A 11 -8.84 -6.03 17.16
CA VAL A 11 -8.51 -6.76 15.93
C VAL A 11 -7.01 -7.02 15.88
N GLN A 12 -6.25 -5.95 15.79
CA GLN A 12 -4.79 -6.02 15.64
C GLN A 12 -4.12 -4.71 16.05
N ILE A 13 -2.83 -4.76 16.23
CA ILE A 13 -1.93 -3.62 16.29
C ILE A 13 -0.76 -3.88 15.36
N SER A 14 -0.59 -3.02 14.38
CA SER A 14 0.58 -2.99 13.50
C SER A 14 1.21 -1.61 13.62
N GLU A 15 0.90 -0.70 12.70
CA GLU A 15 1.21 0.72 12.83
C GLU A 15 0.17 1.41 13.73
N ASN A 16 -1.10 1.11 13.51
CA ASN A 16 -2.24 1.62 14.28
C ASN A 16 -2.92 0.50 15.07
N ALA A 17 -3.60 0.84 16.15
CA ALA A 17 -4.46 -0.10 16.85
C ALA A 17 -5.86 -0.07 16.23
N THR A 18 -6.32 -1.24 15.77
CA THR A 18 -7.61 -1.39 15.09
C THR A 18 -8.60 -2.16 15.96
N TYR A 19 -9.82 -1.63 16.05
CA TYR A 19 -10.94 -2.25 16.76
C TYR A 19 -12.18 -2.31 15.86
N PHE A 20 -12.93 -3.40 15.95
CA PHE A 20 -14.30 -3.41 15.43
C PHE A 20 -15.26 -2.90 16.51
N ILE A 21 -16.20 -2.05 16.10
CA ILE A 21 -17.35 -1.65 16.93
C ILE A 21 -18.53 -2.54 16.53
N CYS A 22 -18.91 -3.44 17.44
CA CYS A 22 -19.91 -4.45 17.17
C CYS A 22 -21.25 -4.09 17.84
N GLN A 23 -22.35 -4.29 17.12
CA GLN A 23 -23.72 -4.27 17.61
C GLN A 23 -24.36 -5.64 17.35
N ASN A 24 -25.01 -6.23 18.33
CA ASN A 24 -25.59 -7.57 18.22
C ASN A 24 -24.56 -8.62 17.70
N ASN A 25 -23.33 -8.54 18.20
CA ASN A 25 -22.17 -9.37 17.80
C ASN A 25 -21.75 -9.28 16.35
N LYS A 26 -22.20 -8.26 15.60
CA LYS A 26 -21.78 -7.99 14.23
C LYS A 26 -20.96 -6.71 14.17
N PRO A 27 -19.83 -6.67 13.47
CA PRO A 27 -19.07 -5.45 13.26
C PRO A 27 -19.85 -4.49 12.36
N ILE A 28 -19.94 -3.24 12.80
CA ILE A 28 -20.65 -2.17 12.07
C ILE A 28 -19.68 -1.06 11.66
N TYR A 29 -18.66 -0.81 12.51
CA TYR A 29 -17.62 0.18 12.23
C TYR A 29 -16.25 -0.38 12.56
N THR A 30 -15.24 0.20 11.92
CA THR A 30 -13.83 0.03 12.26
C THR A 30 -13.33 1.33 12.89
N LEU A 31 -12.79 1.23 14.10
CA LEU A 31 -12.12 2.32 14.81
C LEU A 31 -10.61 2.14 14.68
N ARG A 32 -9.92 3.16 14.14
CA ARG A 32 -8.47 3.24 14.11
C ARG A 32 -7.99 4.22 15.18
N ILE A 33 -7.09 3.77 16.03
CA ILE A 33 -6.34 4.61 16.96
C ILE A 33 -4.96 4.77 16.36
N CYS A 34 -4.64 5.98 15.91
CA CYS A 34 -3.42 6.26 15.18
C CYS A 34 -2.20 6.17 16.09
N ARG A 35 -1.10 5.65 15.55
CA ARG A 35 0.20 5.63 16.24
C ARG A 35 0.63 7.07 16.55
N PRO A 36 1.06 7.36 17.81
CA PRO A 36 1.52 8.68 18.16
C PRO A 36 2.67 9.15 17.26
N ASN A 37 2.61 10.41 16.82
CA ASN A 37 3.66 11.08 16.01
C ASN A 37 3.92 10.45 14.63
N TYR A 38 3.05 9.59 14.12
CA TYR A 38 3.17 9.03 12.77
C TYR A 38 2.56 9.98 11.74
N HIS A 39 1.33 10.44 11.98
CA HIS A 39 0.66 11.42 11.15
C HIS A 39 0.31 12.67 11.93
N THR A 40 0.32 13.82 11.26
CA THR A 40 -0.25 15.06 11.78
C THR A 40 -1.77 15.04 11.63
N PHE A 41 -2.44 15.98 12.30
CA PHE A 41 -3.89 16.16 12.14
C PHE A 41 -4.25 16.47 10.68
N GLU A 42 -3.48 17.34 10.04
CA GLU A 42 -3.69 17.77 8.64
C GLU A 42 -3.49 16.62 7.64
N GLU A 43 -2.57 15.72 7.92
CA GLU A 43 -2.38 14.50 7.10
C GLU A 43 -3.60 13.58 7.20
N LEU A 44 -4.13 13.37 8.40
CA LEU A 44 -5.34 12.55 8.61
C LEU A 44 -6.58 13.19 7.99
N GLU A 45 -6.76 14.50 8.13
CA GLU A 45 -7.86 15.23 7.46
C GLU A 45 -7.73 15.13 5.92
N SER A 46 -6.51 15.16 5.38
CA SER A 46 -6.27 14.99 3.94
C SER A 46 -6.61 13.58 3.45
N GLU A 47 -6.29 12.53 4.22
CA GLU A 47 -6.75 11.16 3.94
C GLU A 47 -8.29 11.10 3.89
N ILE A 48 -8.94 11.61 4.94
CA ILE A 48 -10.40 11.66 5.04
C ILE A 48 -11.01 12.42 3.86
N GLN A 49 -10.45 13.57 3.49
CA GLN A 49 -10.92 14.37 2.35
C GLN A 49 -10.85 13.56 1.04
N TRP A 50 -9.78 12.81 0.82
CA TRP A 50 -9.69 11.95 -0.36
C TRP A 50 -10.75 10.85 -0.33
N LEU A 51 -10.89 10.14 0.79
CA LEU A 51 -11.90 9.09 0.96
C LEU A 51 -13.33 9.58 0.74
N LEU A 52 -13.65 10.81 1.14
CA LEU A 52 -14.97 11.43 0.92
C LEU A 52 -15.23 11.72 -0.57
N ASN A 53 -14.18 11.93 -1.36
CA ASN A 53 -14.29 12.23 -2.79
C ASN A 53 -14.36 10.97 -3.69
N ILE A 54 -14.09 9.78 -3.14
CA ILE A 54 -14.14 8.51 -3.88
C ILE A 54 -15.56 7.96 -3.84
N ASP A 55 -16.24 7.87 -4.98
CA ASP A 55 -17.62 7.37 -5.07
C ASP A 55 -17.72 6.02 -5.79
N ASP A 56 -16.82 5.76 -6.74
CA ASP A 56 -16.89 4.60 -7.66
C ASP A 56 -16.18 3.34 -7.14
N VAL A 57 -15.62 3.39 -5.94
CA VAL A 57 -14.94 2.26 -5.29
C VAL A 57 -15.59 1.98 -3.94
N ASN A 58 -15.78 0.70 -3.63
CA ASN A 58 -16.20 0.28 -2.30
C ASN A 58 -15.04 0.44 -1.32
N ILE A 59 -15.04 1.53 -0.57
CA ILE A 59 -14.02 1.86 0.43
C ILE A 59 -14.61 1.97 1.83
N CYS A 60 -13.75 1.89 2.84
CA CYS A 60 -14.12 2.19 4.22
C CYS A 60 -14.51 3.67 4.37
N LYS A 61 -15.81 4.00 4.21
CA LYS A 61 -16.30 5.38 4.29
C LYS A 61 -16.11 5.96 5.69
N PRO A 62 -15.49 7.16 5.82
CA PRO A 62 -15.27 7.80 7.11
C PRO A 62 -16.59 8.17 7.80
N ILE A 63 -16.60 8.14 9.13
CA ILE A 63 -17.71 8.52 10.00
C ILE A 63 -17.33 9.79 10.76
N SER A 64 -18.22 10.80 10.70
CA SER A 64 -18.07 12.02 11.47
C SER A 64 -19.04 12.10 12.64
N LYS A 65 -18.70 12.94 13.61
CA LYS A 65 -19.64 13.48 14.60
C LYS A 65 -19.52 15.00 14.61
N ASN A 66 -20.63 15.67 14.34
CA ASN A 66 -20.69 17.14 14.21
C ASN A 66 -19.76 17.70 13.11
N GLY A 67 -19.57 16.94 12.03
CA GLY A 67 -18.69 17.32 10.93
C GLY A 67 -17.20 17.02 11.14
N GLU A 68 -16.79 16.54 12.31
CA GLU A 68 -15.41 16.19 12.62
C GLU A 68 -15.17 14.69 12.42
N TYR A 69 -14.23 14.33 11.57
CA TYR A 69 -13.87 12.95 11.23
C TYR A 69 -12.65 12.45 12.01
N VAL A 70 -11.73 13.34 12.36
CA VAL A 70 -10.55 13.05 13.19
C VAL A 70 -10.81 13.55 14.59
N LYS A 71 -10.65 12.68 15.59
CA LYS A 71 -10.83 13.03 17.00
C LYS A 71 -9.50 12.85 17.73
N LYS A 72 -9.13 13.82 18.55
CA LYS A 72 -8.01 13.68 19.48
C LYS A 72 -8.52 13.18 20.82
N ILE A 73 -8.00 12.05 21.29
CA ILE A 73 -8.33 11.46 22.59
C ILE A 73 -7.01 11.24 23.32
N ASN A 74 -6.79 11.97 24.41
CA ASN A 74 -5.47 12.07 25.05
C ASN A 74 -4.43 12.52 24.01
N ASP A 75 -3.36 11.74 23.82
CA ASP A 75 -2.27 12.04 22.90
C ASP A 75 -2.39 11.32 21.54
N CYS A 76 -3.52 10.63 21.29
CA CYS A 76 -3.74 9.87 20.07
C CYS A 76 -4.84 10.49 19.21
N TYR A 77 -4.66 10.47 17.90
CA TYR A 77 -5.73 10.70 16.96
C TYR A 77 -6.52 9.41 16.74
N CYS A 78 -7.83 9.57 16.51
CA CYS A 78 -8.73 8.45 16.23
C CYS A 78 -9.60 8.79 15.03
N THR A 79 -9.77 7.81 14.14
CA THR A 79 -10.68 7.88 12.99
C THR A 79 -11.60 6.66 13.01
N MET A 80 -12.82 6.82 12.48
CA MET A 80 -13.80 5.75 12.42
C MET A 80 -14.36 5.62 11.03
N TYR A 81 -14.57 4.38 10.60
CA TYR A 81 -15.02 4.04 9.26
C TYR A 81 -16.19 3.07 9.29
N LYS A 82 -17.01 3.05 8.24
CA LYS A 82 -17.96 1.95 8.01
C LYS A 82 -17.21 0.65 7.82
N TYR A 83 -17.71 -0.40 8.46
CA TYR A 83 -17.18 -1.75 8.23
C TYR A 83 -17.54 -2.23 6.81
N ILE A 84 -16.59 -2.88 6.15
CA ILE A 84 -16.81 -3.58 4.88
C ILE A 84 -16.90 -5.07 5.17
N ASP A 85 -18.03 -5.69 4.81
CA ASP A 85 -18.26 -7.13 5.02
C ASP A 85 -17.59 -7.95 3.91
N GLY A 86 -16.85 -8.97 4.31
CA GLY A 86 -16.15 -9.86 3.39
C GLY A 86 -14.92 -10.53 4.04
N ILE A 87 -14.08 -11.11 3.18
CA ILE A 87 -12.88 -11.85 3.56
C ILE A 87 -11.66 -11.06 3.05
N ALA A 88 -10.72 -10.79 3.95
CA ALA A 88 -9.39 -10.27 3.61
C ALA A 88 -8.40 -11.42 3.41
N ASP A 89 -7.25 -11.11 2.79
CA ASP A 89 -6.11 -12.02 2.65
C ASP A 89 -6.48 -13.36 1.99
N VAL A 90 -7.14 -13.26 0.84
CA VAL A 90 -7.56 -14.42 0.04
C VAL A 90 -6.33 -15.10 -0.57
N GLU A 91 -6.26 -16.42 -0.56
CA GLU A 91 -5.22 -17.18 -1.25
C GLU A 91 -5.23 -16.88 -2.76
N ILE A 92 -4.03 -16.76 -3.35
CA ILE A 92 -3.88 -16.42 -4.78
C ILE A 92 -4.18 -17.59 -5.70
N GLU A 93 -3.80 -18.81 -5.30
CA GLU A 93 -4.01 -19.99 -6.13
C GLU A 93 -5.50 -20.19 -6.42
N GLY A 94 -5.87 -20.16 -7.70
CA GLY A 94 -7.27 -20.21 -8.15
C GLY A 94 -8.02 -18.86 -8.09
N ASN A 95 -7.40 -17.80 -7.61
CA ASN A 95 -7.98 -16.45 -7.50
C ASN A 95 -7.22 -15.38 -8.29
N GLU A 96 -6.40 -15.77 -9.27
CA GLU A 96 -5.58 -14.84 -10.07
C GLU A 96 -6.43 -13.77 -10.78
N ASN A 97 -7.69 -14.09 -11.11
CA ASN A 97 -8.63 -13.14 -11.70
C ASN A 97 -9.03 -11.98 -10.76
N LEU A 98 -8.81 -12.11 -9.45
CA LEU A 98 -9.01 -11.01 -8.50
C LEU A 98 -8.14 -9.80 -8.87
N TYR A 99 -6.99 -10.03 -9.52
CA TYR A 99 -6.12 -8.95 -9.97
C TYR A 99 -6.70 -8.10 -11.09
N ILE A 100 -7.69 -8.59 -11.83
CA ILE A 100 -8.47 -7.76 -12.76
C ILE A 100 -9.26 -6.72 -11.95
N GLU A 101 -9.89 -7.15 -10.87
CA GLU A 101 -10.64 -6.23 -10.02
C GLU A 101 -9.74 -5.26 -9.25
N ILE A 102 -8.58 -5.72 -8.74
CA ILE A 102 -7.60 -4.85 -8.08
C ILE A 102 -7.08 -3.80 -9.05
N GLY A 103 -6.75 -4.18 -10.29
CA GLY A 103 -6.33 -3.25 -11.33
C GLY A 103 -7.43 -2.23 -11.67
N ARG A 104 -8.69 -2.67 -11.80
CA ARG A 104 -9.84 -1.78 -12.01
C ARG A 104 -10.01 -0.78 -10.87
N ILE A 105 -9.88 -1.25 -9.62
CA ILE A 105 -9.94 -0.40 -8.43
C ILE A 105 -8.82 0.64 -8.46
N ALA A 106 -7.57 0.24 -8.70
CA ALA A 106 -6.45 1.16 -8.84
C ALA A 106 -6.72 2.21 -9.92
N GLY A 107 -7.23 1.80 -11.09
CA GLY A 107 -7.63 2.70 -12.16
C GLY A 107 -8.69 3.72 -11.72
N LEU A 108 -9.70 3.31 -10.96
CA LEU A 108 -10.74 4.20 -10.43
C LEU A 108 -10.19 5.19 -9.38
N LEU A 109 -9.31 4.75 -8.49
CA LEU A 109 -8.64 5.62 -7.52
C LEU A 109 -7.79 6.68 -8.23
N HIS A 110 -7.00 6.28 -9.23
CA HIS A 110 -6.17 7.20 -10.01
C HIS A 110 -7.01 8.14 -10.87
N LYS A 111 -8.09 7.65 -11.48
CA LYS A 111 -9.05 8.50 -12.20
C LYS A 111 -9.65 9.55 -11.27
N ASN A 112 -10.06 9.18 -10.06
CA ASN A 112 -10.54 10.12 -9.06
C ASN A 112 -9.49 11.20 -8.75
N THR A 113 -8.23 10.82 -8.57
CA THR A 113 -7.12 11.75 -8.35
C THR A 113 -6.94 12.75 -9.51
N ILE A 114 -7.11 12.29 -10.75
CA ILE A 114 -7.00 13.15 -11.96
C ILE A 114 -8.21 14.09 -12.07
N GLU A 115 -9.42 13.57 -11.89
CA GLU A 115 -10.68 14.31 -12.13
C GLU A 115 -11.07 15.22 -10.96
N LYS A 116 -10.66 14.88 -9.72
CA LYS A 116 -10.99 15.65 -8.51
C LYS A 116 -9.72 16.03 -7.73
N PRO A 117 -8.77 16.76 -8.36
CA PRO A 117 -7.52 17.11 -7.71
C PRO A 117 -7.76 18.05 -6.52
N PHE A 118 -7.02 17.84 -5.43
CA PHE A 118 -6.95 18.76 -4.31
C PHE A 118 -5.54 18.73 -3.69
N ASN A 119 -5.20 19.77 -2.94
CA ASN A 119 -3.91 19.86 -2.29
C ASN A 119 -3.90 19.06 -0.97
N ALA A 120 -3.63 17.78 -1.06
CA ALA A 120 -3.51 16.93 0.11
C ALA A 120 -2.17 17.18 0.84
N ILE A 121 -2.23 17.24 2.16
CA ILE A 121 -1.02 17.21 3.00
C ILE A 121 -0.74 15.74 3.27
N ARG A 122 0.00 15.09 2.36
CA ARG A 122 0.34 13.66 2.43
C ARG A 122 1.80 13.42 2.01
N PRO A 123 2.42 12.32 2.45
CA PRO A 123 3.78 11.96 2.07
C PRO A 123 3.95 11.90 0.53
N LYS A 124 5.18 12.14 0.07
CA LYS A 124 5.58 11.87 -1.31
C LYS A 124 6.38 10.57 -1.33
N TRP A 125 5.89 9.58 -2.05
CA TRP A 125 6.53 8.29 -2.22
C TRP A 125 7.55 8.33 -3.36
N SER A 126 8.52 9.26 -3.22
CA SER A 126 9.69 9.33 -4.10
C SER A 126 10.58 8.10 -3.90
N MET A 127 11.47 7.82 -4.87
CA MET A 127 12.42 6.72 -4.71
C MET A 127 13.31 6.89 -3.46
N GLU A 128 13.68 8.14 -3.11
CA GLU A 128 14.42 8.41 -1.87
C GLU A 128 13.62 8.01 -0.62
N ASN A 129 12.32 8.33 -0.60
CA ASN A 129 11.43 7.98 0.51
C ASN A 129 11.08 6.48 0.56
N LEU A 130 11.22 5.76 -0.57
CA LEU A 130 11.01 4.31 -0.63
C LEU A 130 12.27 3.52 -0.23
N ILE A 131 13.40 3.78 -0.90
CA ILE A 131 14.58 2.93 -0.85
C ILE A 131 15.87 3.67 -0.44
N GLY A 132 15.76 4.96 -0.12
CA GLY A 132 16.86 5.79 0.36
C GLY A 132 17.25 5.48 1.81
N LYS A 133 18.34 6.12 2.28
CA LYS A 133 18.83 5.95 3.65
C LYS A 133 17.84 6.45 4.70
N ASN A 134 17.05 7.46 4.36
CA ASN A 134 16.01 8.05 5.21
C ASN A 134 14.61 7.66 4.71
N GLY A 135 14.47 6.46 4.15
CA GLY A 135 13.19 5.94 3.69
C GLY A 135 12.12 5.97 4.78
N LEU A 136 10.87 6.25 4.40
CA LEU A 136 9.77 6.43 5.37
C LEU A 136 9.51 5.16 6.19
N TRP A 137 9.75 3.99 5.62
CA TRP A 137 9.60 2.70 6.31
C TRP A 137 10.93 2.17 6.88
N GLY A 138 12.00 2.95 6.83
CA GLY A 138 13.32 2.62 7.38
C GLY A 138 14.40 2.49 6.32
N ASP A 139 15.55 1.97 6.74
CA ASP A 139 16.72 1.77 5.90
C ASP A 139 17.03 0.28 5.74
N TRP A 140 16.83 -0.26 4.54
CA TRP A 140 17.09 -1.65 4.21
C TRP A 140 18.56 -2.07 4.44
N ARG A 141 19.50 -1.10 4.41
CA ARG A 141 20.94 -1.35 4.62
C ARG A 141 21.24 -1.84 6.02
N LYS A 142 20.32 -1.62 6.98
CA LYS A 142 20.41 -2.09 8.36
C LYS A 142 20.05 -3.56 8.53
N THR A 143 19.57 -4.23 7.47
CA THR A 143 19.28 -5.68 7.55
C THR A 143 20.53 -6.47 7.91
N THR A 144 20.36 -7.45 8.79
CA THR A 144 21.42 -8.41 9.15
C THR A 144 21.35 -9.69 8.31
N ALA A 145 20.32 -9.85 7.48
CA ALA A 145 20.09 -11.03 6.66
C ALA A 145 20.91 -11.03 5.36
N LEU A 146 21.54 -9.91 5.00
CA LEU A 146 22.41 -9.79 3.83
C LEU A 146 23.83 -9.45 4.27
N ASN A 147 24.85 -10.07 3.65
CA ASN A 147 26.24 -9.69 3.84
C ASN A 147 26.60 -8.44 3.01
N ASN A 148 27.81 -7.87 3.23
CA ASN A 148 28.23 -6.65 2.56
C ASN A 148 28.26 -6.76 1.02
N PRO A 149 28.83 -7.80 0.39
CA PRO A 149 28.77 -7.96 -1.06
C PRO A 149 27.36 -8.01 -1.63
N GLN A 150 26.42 -8.63 -0.92
CA GLN A 150 25.00 -8.65 -1.32
C GLN A 150 24.37 -7.25 -1.22
N LYS A 151 24.64 -6.53 -0.14
CA LYS A 151 24.18 -5.14 0.04
C LYS A 151 24.74 -4.22 -1.05
N ASP A 152 25.99 -4.38 -1.45
CA ASP A 152 26.61 -3.61 -2.55
C ASP A 152 25.87 -3.81 -3.89
N ILE A 153 25.39 -5.02 -4.16
CA ILE A 153 24.58 -5.32 -5.35
C ILE A 153 23.22 -4.62 -5.26
N VAL A 154 22.54 -4.70 -4.11
CA VAL A 154 21.27 -4.00 -3.91
C VAL A 154 21.44 -2.48 -4.03
N GLU A 155 22.55 -1.90 -3.51
CA GLU A 155 22.86 -0.48 -3.64
C GLU A 155 23.05 -0.05 -5.10
N LYS A 156 23.80 -0.82 -5.90
CA LYS A 156 23.96 -0.58 -7.34
C LYS A 156 22.61 -0.68 -8.07
N THR A 157 21.78 -1.62 -7.64
CA THR A 157 20.41 -1.76 -8.17
C THR A 157 19.56 -0.55 -7.83
N CYS A 158 19.62 -0.02 -6.59
CA CYS A 158 18.95 1.21 -6.22
C CYS A 158 19.40 2.37 -7.12
N THR A 159 20.69 2.51 -7.40
CA THR A 159 21.20 3.55 -8.32
C THR A 159 20.57 3.41 -9.70
N LYS A 160 20.53 2.19 -10.27
CA LYS A 160 19.89 1.95 -11.56
C LYS A 160 18.37 2.25 -11.55
N ILE A 161 17.68 1.95 -10.43
CA ILE A 161 16.27 2.31 -10.25
C ILE A 161 16.10 3.84 -10.24
N TYR A 162 16.94 4.58 -9.49
CA TYR A 162 16.91 6.05 -9.46
C TYR A 162 17.06 6.64 -10.86
N GLU A 163 18.06 6.19 -11.63
CA GLU A 163 18.32 6.64 -13.00
C GLU A 163 17.13 6.36 -13.91
N LYS A 164 16.55 5.16 -13.83
CA LYS A 164 15.41 4.76 -14.68
C LYS A 164 14.16 5.58 -14.34
N VAL A 165 13.87 5.80 -13.06
CA VAL A 165 12.72 6.61 -12.62
C VAL A 165 12.93 8.08 -12.95
N ALA A 166 14.15 8.64 -12.83
CA ALA A 166 14.45 10.01 -13.22
C ALA A 166 14.17 10.29 -14.72
N ASN A 167 14.32 9.26 -15.56
CA ASN A 167 14.05 9.31 -17.00
C ASN A 167 12.59 8.95 -17.37
N TYR A 168 11.79 8.49 -16.40
CA TYR A 168 10.38 8.15 -16.63
C TYR A 168 9.52 9.40 -16.71
N LYS A 169 9.32 9.88 -17.93
CA LYS A 169 8.46 11.06 -18.21
C LYS A 169 7.02 10.61 -18.39
N THR A 170 6.19 10.88 -17.38
CA THR A 170 4.77 10.53 -17.36
C THR A 170 3.96 11.60 -16.64
N ASP A 171 2.68 11.70 -16.96
CA ASP A 171 1.66 12.47 -16.25
C ASP A 171 0.92 11.60 -15.21
N LYS A 172 1.19 10.28 -15.16
CA LYS A 172 0.60 9.32 -14.23
C LYS A 172 1.25 9.40 -12.85
N TYR A 173 1.02 10.53 -12.19
CA TYR A 173 1.49 10.86 -10.86
C TYR A 173 0.42 11.62 -10.09
N GLY A 174 0.18 11.25 -8.85
CA GLY A 174 -0.83 11.88 -8.00
C GLY A 174 -1.03 11.14 -6.69
N LEU A 175 -2.18 11.31 -6.04
CA LEU A 175 -2.53 10.52 -4.87
C LEU A 175 -2.74 9.06 -5.27
N ILE A 176 -2.09 8.17 -4.55
CA ILE A 176 -2.15 6.72 -4.69
C ILE A 176 -2.37 6.07 -3.33
N HIS A 177 -2.81 4.82 -3.34
CA HIS A 177 -2.98 4.04 -2.11
C HIS A 177 -1.63 3.62 -1.49
N ILE A 178 -0.65 3.26 -2.32
CA ILE A 178 0.71 2.78 -2.03
C ILE A 178 0.77 1.42 -1.31
N ASP A 179 -0.28 0.95 -0.67
CA ASP A 179 -0.32 -0.36 -0.01
C ASP A 179 -1.54 -1.19 -0.46
N LEU A 180 -1.83 -1.22 -1.78
CA LEU A 180 -2.97 -1.89 -2.39
C LEU A 180 -2.76 -3.42 -2.50
N ARG A 181 -2.28 -4.05 -1.45
CA ARG A 181 -1.99 -5.48 -1.37
C ARG A 181 -3.21 -6.29 -0.93
N LEU A 182 -3.17 -7.61 -1.11
CA LEU A 182 -4.30 -8.51 -0.84
C LEU A 182 -4.88 -8.38 0.57
N THR A 183 -4.05 -8.17 1.59
CA THR A 183 -4.52 -8.01 2.97
C THR A 183 -5.39 -6.76 3.16
N ASN A 184 -5.34 -5.80 2.22
CA ASN A 184 -6.13 -4.58 2.20
C ASN A 184 -7.30 -4.64 1.20
N ILE A 185 -7.52 -5.81 0.59
CA ILE A 185 -8.64 -6.09 -0.31
C ILE A 185 -9.66 -6.97 0.43
N ILE A 186 -10.89 -6.50 0.51
CA ILE A 186 -12.00 -7.24 1.12
C ILE A 186 -12.84 -7.86 0.01
N VAL A 187 -12.83 -9.17 -0.09
CA VAL A 187 -13.62 -9.93 -1.07
C VAL A 187 -14.99 -10.25 -0.46
N GLY A 188 -16.03 -9.65 -0.99
CA GLY A 188 -17.42 -9.81 -0.56
C GLY A 188 -18.38 -9.79 -1.73
N LYS A 189 -19.61 -9.30 -1.52
CA LYS A 189 -20.57 -9.06 -2.62
C LYS A 189 -20.00 -8.09 -3.66
N THR A 190 -19.26 -7.12 -3.20
CA THR A 190 -18.43 -6.21 -3.99
C THR A 190 -17.06 -6.18 -3.36
N THR A 191 -16.02 -6.20 -4.17
CA THR A 191 -14.65 -6.05 -3.68
C THR A 191 -14.47 -4.67 -3.09
N GLY A 192 -13.91 -4.61 -1.89
CA GLY A 192 -13.66 -3.36 -1.16
C GLY A 192 -12.18 -3.16 -0.88
N VAL A 193 -11.81 -1.92 -0.56
CA VAL A 193 -10.44 -1.53 -0.20
C VAL A 193 -10.45 -0.84 1.16
N ILE A 194 -9.48 -1.20 1.98
CA ILE A 194 -9.26 -0.63 3.31
C ILE A 194 -7.80 -0.15 3.44
N ASP A 195 -7.53 0.53 4.54
CA ASP A 195 -6.19 0.93 4.98
C ASP A 195 -5.49 1.94 4.06
N PHE A 196 -6.06 3.13 3.99
CA PHE A 196 -5.49 4.29 3.27
C PHE A 196 -4.47 5.07 4.12
N ASP A 197 -3.99 4.50 5.24
CA ASP A 197 -3.12 5.19 6.20
C ASP A 197 -1.85 5.74 5.56
N ASP A 198 -1.25 5.00 4.64
CA ASP A 198 -0.04 5.39 3.92
C ASP A 198 -0.30 6.12 2.59
N CYS A 199 -1.57 6.37 2.22
CA CYS A 199 -1.86 7.05 0.96
C CYS A 199 -1.05 8.34 0.82
N GLY A 200 -0.61 8.65 -0.39
CA GLY A 200 0.27 9.78 -0.62
C GLY A 200 0.54 10.00 -2.10
N TYR A 201 1.40 10.96 -2.42
CA TYR A 201 1.75 11.26 -3.80
C TYR A 201 2.82 10.30 -4.34
N GLY A 202 2.51 9.65 -5.45
CA GLY A 202 3.43 8.72 -6.12
C GLY A 202 3.07 8.48 -7.58
N TYR A 203 3.88 7.68 -8.25
CA TYR A 203 3.58 7.20 -9.60
C TYR A 203 2.49 6.13 -9.53
N PHE A 204 1.55 6.15 -10.45
CA PHE A 204 0.42 5.21 -10.47
C PHE A 204 0.86 3.73 -10.52
N MET A 205 1.98 3.44 -11.18
CA MET A 205 2.55 2.10 -11.22
C MET A 205 3.08 1.58 -9.86
N GLN A 206 3.18 2.45 -8.83
CA GLN A 206 3.51 2.00 -7.48
C GLN A 206 2.35 1.23 -6.83
N ASP A 207 1.10 1.48 -7.23
CA ASP A 207 -0.05 0.68 -6.77
C ASP A 207 -0.09 -0.72 -7.42
N LEU A 208 0.36 -0.88 -8.68
CA LEU A 208 0.66 -2.20 -9.21
C LEU A 208 1.73 -2.92 -8.36
N ALA A 209 2.83 -2.22 -8.09
CA ALA A 209 3.93 -2.79 -7.32
C ALA A 209 3.50 -3.22 -5.91
N SER A 210 2.67 -2.41 -5.25
CA SER A 210 2.14 -2.74 -3.93
C SER A 210 1.18 -3.93 -3.97
N SER A 211 0.39 -4.07 -5.04
CA SER A 211 -0.59 -5.15 -5.16
C SER A 211 0.05 -6.55 -5.23
N VAL A 212 1.29 -6.65 -5.73
CA VAL A 212 2.06 -7.89 -5.79
C VAL A 212 3.09 -8.04 -4.66
N SER A 213 2.97 -7.26 -3.59
CA SER A 213 3.85 -7.35 -2.40
C SER A 213 3.87 -8.77 -1.85
N PHE A 214 5.06 -9.30 -1.61
CA PHE A 214 5.36 -10.67 -1.16
C PHE A 214 5.08 -11.77 -2.21
N LEU A 215 4.67 -11.40 -3.42
CA LEU A 215 4.43 -12.31 -4.54
C LEU A 215 5.45 -12.15 -5.68
N GLU A 216 6.50 -11.37 -5.45
CA GLU A 216 7.53 -11.02 -6.45
C GLU A 216 8.26 -12.25 -7.00
N ASN A 217 8.29 -13.34 -6.23
CA ASN A 217 8.90 -14.62 -6.62
C ASN A 217 7.86 -15.71 -6.91
N SER A 218 6.57 -15.37 -6.98
CA SER A 218 5.51 -16.31 -7.33
C SER A 218 5.61 -16.72 -8.81
N PRO A 219 5.41 -18.01 -9.15
CA PRO A 219 5.30 -18.42 -10.55
C PRO A 219 4.12 -17.77 -11.29
N GLN A 220 3.11 -17.27 -10.56
CA GLN A 220 1.96 -16.56 -11.13
C GLN A 220 2.22 -15.06 -11.35
N LEU A 221 3.37 -14.49 -10.94
CA LEU A 221 3.61 -13.04 -10.99
C LEU A 221 3.25 -12.40 -12.34
N SER A 222 3.67 -13.01 -13.44
CA SER A 222 3.36 -12.49 -14.79
C SER A 222 1.85 -12.48 -15.06
N THR A 223 1.13 -13.53 -14.67
CA THR A 223 -0.34 -13.60 -14.79
C THR A 223 -1.04 -12.56 -13.95
N LEU A 224 -0.57 -12.31 -12.72
CA LEU A 224 -1.11 -11.29 -11.82
C LEU A 224 -0.93 -9.89 -12.41
N ILE A 225 0.25 -9.58 -12.95
CA ILE A 225 0.54 -8.30 -13.61
C ILE A 225 -0.37 -8.11 -14.84
N GLU A 226 -0.49 -9.12 -15.71
CA GLU A 226 -1.34 -9.06 -16.92
C GLU A 226 -2.83 -8.88 -16.56
N ASN A 227 -3.29 -9.56 -15.52
CA ASN A 227 -4.67 -9.39 -15.05
C ASN A 227 -4.88 -8.00 -14.45
N TRP A 228 -3.91 -7.48 -13.69
CA TRP A 228 -3.97 -6.11 -13.19
C TRP A 228 -4.03 -5.10 -14.35
N TYR A 229 -3.22 -5.26 -15.40
CA TYR A 229 -3.30 -4.39 -16.59
C TYR A 229 -4.68 -4.45 -17.24
N LYS A 230 -5.26 -5.61 -17.44
CA LYS A 230 -6.62 -5.75 -18.03
C LYS A 230 -7.65 -4.96 -17.22
N GLY A 231 -7.58 -5.06 -15.90
CA GLY A 231 -8.47 -4.31 -15.01
C GLY A 231 -8.24 -2.81 -15.09
N TYR A 232 -6.99 -2.38 -15.00
CA TYR A 232 -6.61 -0.98 -15.03
C TYR A 232 -6.99 -0.31 -16.37
N GLU A 233 -6.67 -0.96 -17.50
CA GLU A 233 -6.96 -0.47 -18.85
C GLU A 233 -8.46 -0.40 -19.17
N SER A 234 -9.31 -1.06 -18.38
CA SER A 234 -10.77 -0.88 -18.47
C SER A 234 -11.23 0.50 -17.95
N VAL A 235 -10.36 1.25 -17.26
CA VAL A 235 -10.65 2.55 -16.65
C VAL A 235 -9.74 3.65 -17.20
N LEU A 236 -8.43 3.43 -17.20
CA LEU A 236 -7.41 4.36 -17.64
C LEU A 236 -6.39 3.67 -18.56
N PRO A 237 -5.95 4.32 -19.66
CA PRO A 237 -4.97 3.72 -20.56
C PRO A 237 -3.59 3.60 -19.89
N LEU A 238 -2.86 2.54 -20.26
CA LEU A 238 -1.43 2.38 -19.95
C LEU A 238 -0.61 2.47 -21.23
N ASP A 239 0.42 3.28 -21.20
CA ASP A 239 1.40 3.34 -22.29
C ASP A 239 2.42 2.19 -22.14
N ASN A 240 3.12 1.87 -23.23
CA ASN A 240 4.20 0.89 -23.17
C ASN A 240 5.28 1.26 -22.12
N LYS A 241 5.60 2.57 -22.03
CA LYS A 241 6.56 3.07 -21.03
C LYS A 241 6.13 2.78 -19.57
N ASP A 242 4.81 2.78 -19.29
CA ASP A 242 4.29 2.45 -17.96
C ASP A 242 4.51 0.97 -17.67
N LYS A 243 4.20 0.10 -18.65
CA LYS A 243 4.39 -1.35 -18.54
C LYS A 243 5.87 -1.73 -18.40
N GLU A 244 6.77 -1.04 -19.09
CA GLU A 244 8.24 -1.19 -18.98
C GLU A 244 8.77 -0.80 -17.59
N MET A 245 8.05 0.08 -16.87
CA MET A 245 8.41 0.48 -15.51
C MET A 245 7.91 -0.48 -14.43
N ALA A 246 7.00 -1.40 -14.72
CA ALA A 246 6.39 -2.27 -13.74
C ALA A 246 7.42 -3.01 -12.88
N LYS A 247 8.35 -3.73 -13.50
CA LYS A 247 9.39 -4.48 -12.77
C LYS A 247 10.31 -3.57 -11.95
N THR A 248 10.56 -2.34 -12.42
CA THR A 248 11.32 -1.33 -11.67
C THR A 248 10.62 -0.95 -10.37
N PHE A 249 9.31 -0.65 -10.44
CA PHE A 249 8.54 -0.30 -9.25
C PHE A 249 8.31 -1.51 -8.33
N ILE A 250 8.09 -2.71 -8.88
CA ILE A 250 7.97 -3.95 -8.08
C ILE A 250 9.25 -4.21 -7.29
N LEU A 251 10.42 -4.07 -7.91
CA LEU A 251 11.69 -4.24 -7.20
C LEU A 251 11.94 -3.13 -6.17
N ALA A 252 11.62 -1.87 -6.49
CA ALA A 252 11.68 -0.78 -5.52
C ALA A 252 10.77 -1.07 -4.31
N ARG A 253 9.57 -1.59 -4.54
CA ARG A 253 8.65 -2.01 -3.47
C ARG A 253 9.23 -3.16 -2.64
N GLN A 254 9.83 -4.17 -3.29
CA GLN A 254 10.46 -5.29 -2.58
C GLN A 254 11.61 -4.82 -1.68
N ILE A 255 12.43 -3.87 -2.13
CA ILE A 255 13.49 -3.25 -1.31
C ILE A 255 12.89 -2.41 -0.16
N GLN A 256 11.81 -1.67 -0.41
CA GLN A 256 11.07 -0.95 0.64
C GLN A 256 10.54 -1.92 1.71
N LEU A 257 9.97 -3.06 1.31
CA LEU A 257 9.51 -4.09 2.24
C LEU A 257 10.68 -4.68 3.05
N LEU A 258 11.86 -4.86 2.45
CA LEU A 258 13.06 -5.26 3.18
C LEU A 258 13.43 -4.23 4.27
N ALA A 259 13.28 -2.92 4.00
CA ALA A 259 13.47 -1.88 4.99
C ALA A 259 12.44 -1.96 6.13
N TRP A 260 11.17 -2.16 5.77
CA TRP A 260 10.08 -2.31 6.74
C TRP A 260 10.26 -3.54 7.64
N ILE A 261 10.57 -4.72 7.06
CA ILE A 261 10.88 -5.95 7.81
C ILE A 261 12.04 -5.70 8.79
N THR A 262 13.06 -5.00 8.34
CA THR A 262 14.24 -4.71 9.16
C THR A 262 13.90 -3.81 10.35
N SER A 263 13.10 -2.75 10.13
CA SER A 263 12.69 -1.80 11.17
C SER A 263 11.67 -2.38 12.15
N HIS A 264 10.85 -3.34 11.72
CA HIS A 264 9.78 -3.97 12.49
C HIS A 264 10.08 -5.43 12.88
N SER A 265 11.34 -5.82 12.94
CA SER A 265 11.79 -7.19 13.19
C SER A 265 11.25 -7.84 14.48
N LYS A 266 10.79 -7.04 15.44
CA LYS A 266 10.17 -7.51 16.71
C LYS A 266 8.66 -7.71 16.58
N SER A 267 8.02 -7.30 15.50
CA SER A 267 6.59 -7.49 15.29
C SER A 267 6.27 -8.96 15.02
N THR A 268 5.20 -9.47 15.64
CA THR A 268 4.71 -10.84 15.40
C THR A 268 4.32 -11.06 13.92
N TYR A 269 3.80 -10.05 13.28
CA TYR A 269 3.50 -10.11 11.84
C TYR A 269 4.77 -10.35 11.01
N VAL A 270 5.82 -9.57 11.25
CA VAL A 270 7.12 -9.72 10.55
C VAL A 270 7.76 -11.08 10.82
N GLN A 271 7.60 -11.62 12.01
CA GLN A 271 8.10 -12.97 12.34
C GLN A 271 7.41 -14.09 11.53
N GLY A 272 6.21 -13.85 11.02
CA GLY A 272 5.48 -14.75 10.13
C GLY A 272 5.87 -14.66 8.65
N ILE A 273 6.62 -13.64 8.26
CA ILE A 273 7.08 -13.47 6.87
C ILE A 273 8.16 -14.51 6.54
N ASP A 274 8.18 -14.92 5.28
CA ASP A 274 9.20 -15.82 4.74
C ASP A 274 10.63 -15.34 5.08
N LYS A 275 11.35 -16.18 5.80
CA LYS A 275 12.73 -15.87 6.24
C LYS A 275 13.71 -15.70 5.10
N ASP A 276 13.38 -16.26 3.92
CA ASP A 276 14.19 -16.14 2.71
C ASP A 276 13.88 -14.86 1.92
N PHE A 277 12.89 -14.05 2.34
CA PHE A 277 12.53 -12.80 1.66
C PHE A 277 13.73 -11.89 1.39
N PRO A 278 14.65 -11.63 2.36
CA PRO A 278 15.85 -10.81 2.09
C PRO A 278 16.74 -11.38 0.99
N ILE A 279 16.95 -12.69 0.97
CA ILE A 279 17.76 -13.37 -0.05
C ILE A 279 17.06 -13.34 -1.41
N LYS A 280 15.74 -13.54 -1.45
CA LYS A 280 14.93 -13.41 -2.67
C LYS A 280 15.00 -12.00 -3.24
N CYS A 281 14.93 -10.97 -2.37
CA CYS A 281 15.09 -9.57 -2.76
C CYS A 281 16.48 -9.33 -3.38
N PHE A 282 17.55 -9.82 -2.77
CA PHE A 282 18.90 -9.74 -3.33
C PHE A 282 19.00 -10.44 -4.70
N ILE A 283 18.47 -11.65 -4.86
CA ILE A 283 18.50 -12.39 -6.12
C ILE A 283 17.78 -11.60 -7.23
N ASN A 284 16.63 -11.02 -6.94
CA ASN A 284 15.89 -10.19 -7.90
C ASN A 284 16.67 -8.90 -8.24
N ALA A 285 17.30 -8.28 -7.24
CA ALA A 285 18.16 -7.12 -7.45
C ALA A 285 19.36 -7.44 -8.36
N GLU A 286 20.01 -8.59 -8.16
CA GLU A 286 21.12 -9.05 -9.02
C GLU A 286 20.66 -9.30 -10.45
N LYS A 287 19.53 -9.99 -10.65
CA LYS A 287 18.95 -10.22 -11.98
C LYS A 287 18.62 -8.91 -12.69
N TYR A 288 17.94 -8.01 -11.98
CA TYR A 288 17.57 -6.70 -12.51
C TYR A 288 18.80 -5.86 -12.90
N LEU A 289 19.86 -5.91 -12.11
CA LEU A 289 21.10 -5.21 -12.42
C LEU A 289 21.73 -5.74 -13.72
N LYS A 290 21.71 -7.06 -13.92
CA LYS A 290 22.30 -7.74 -15.09
C LYS A 290 21.43 -7.60 -16.35
N PHE A 291 20.12 -7.80 -16.23
CA PHE A 291 19.22 -7.99 -17.36
C PHE A 291 18.16 -6.88 -17.49
N GLY A 292 17.98 -6.03 -16.50
CA GLY A 292 16.89 -5.04 -16.44
C GLY A 292 15.53 -5.63 -16.09
N ASP A 293 15.47 -6.92 -15.76
CA ASP A 293 14.30 -7.70 -15.39
C ASP A 293 14.67 -8.79 -14.36
N PHE A 294 13.65 -9.45 -13.73
CA PHE A 294 13.83 -10.54 -12.76
C PHE A 294 12.64 -11.51 -12.74
#